data_7f4fc3f8307f1dabedf4aa7465347a44
#
_entry.id   7f4fc3f8307f1dabedf4aa7465347a44
#
_cell.length_a   1.000
_cell.length_b   1.000
_cell.length_c   1.000
_cell.angle_alpha   90.00
_cell.angle_beta   90.00
_cell.angle_gamma   90.00
#
_symmetry.space_group_name_H-M   'P 1'
#
loop_
_entity.id
_entity.type
_entity.pdbx_description
1 polymer ?
#
loop_
_entity_poly.entity_id
_entity_poly.type
_entity_poly.pdbx_seq_one_letter_code
_entity_poly.pdbx_strand_id
1 'polypeptide(L)'
;HFYYKYSSRGASILPVIAFYSIYECMIKHFDRFKNMELDSLGSHNSSDRSSKETGDIVVRNIKTKDIYEVVEVKFDIKPTHLMVDYAYDKIKYNNNVQRYYILSTARPDLEELNKINDKIDEIYKEYGCQVIVNGIFDSLKYYLRLLTNSDEFLTCYTKNLQANEELDYEHKISWNRIVENRKDD
;
A
#
# COMPACT_ATOMS: atom_id res chain seq x y z
N HIS A 1 -15.21 6.57 -3.43
CA HIS A 1 -15.09 5.17 -3.84
C HIS A 1 -14.95 4.25 -2.62
N PHE A 2 -13.97 4.47 -1.74
CA PHE A 2 -13.71 3.62 -0.55
C PHE A 2 -14.79 3.68 0.54
N TYR A 3 -15.61 4.72 0.58
CA TYR A 3 -16.74 4.86 1.52
C TYR A 3 -18.05 4.29 0.99
N TYR A 4 -18.07 3.83 -0.26
CA TYR A 4 -19.27 3.21 -0.83
C TYR A 4 -19.47 1.82 -0.21
N LYS A 5 -20.71 1.52 0.16
CA LYS A 5 -21.06 0.18 0.66
C LYS A 5 -21.38 -0.72 -0.53
N TYR A 6 -20.45 -1.62 -0.81
CA TYR A 6 -20.61 -2.60 -1.87
C TYR A 6 -21.41 -3.81 -1.38
N SER A 7 -22.24 -4.37 -2.24
CA SER A 7 -22.93 -5.64 -1.99
C SER A 7 -22.03 -6.84 -2.28
N SER A 8 -21.07 -6.65 -3.17
CA SER A 8 -20.10 -7.66 -3.59
C SER A 8 -18.85 -7.66 -2.67
N ARG A 9 -18.14 -8.80 -2.70
CA ARG A 9 -16.84 -8.95 -2.00
C ARG A 9 -15.72 -8.27 -2.79
N GLY A 10 -14.58 -8.04 -2.13
CA GLY A 10 -13.36 -7.54 -2.77
C GLY A 10 -13.08 -6.05 -2.53
N ALA A 11 -13.98 -5.29 -1.90
CA ALA A 11 -13.77 -3.86 -1.64
C ALA A 11 -12.47 -3.55 -0.85
N SER A 12 -11.97 -4.49 -0.06
CA SER A 12 -10.72 -4.35 0.70
C SER A 12 -9.47 -4.21 -0.17
N ILE A 13 -9.53 -4.63 -1.45
CA ILE A 13 -8.39 -4.46 -2.37
C ILE A 13 -8.34 -3.06 -3.00
N LEU A 14 -9.42 -2.28 -2.96
CA LEU A 14 -9.46 -0.95 -3.55
C LEU A 14 -8.37 -0.01 -3.01
N PRO A 15 -8.11 0.08 -1.69
CA PRO A 15 -6.99 0.86 -1.17
C PRO A 15 -5.62 0.33 -1.62
N VAL A 16 -5.45 -1.00 -1.74
CA VAL A 16 -4.21 -1.60 -2.25
C VAL A 16 -3.94 -1.11 -3.66
N ILE A 17 -4.94 -1.19 -4.56
CA ILE A 17 -4.83 -0.70 -5.93
C ILE A 17 -4.52 0.80 -5.96
N ALA A 18 -5.11 1.60 -5.07
CA ALA A 18 -4.84 3.03 -5.03
C ALA A 18 -3.40 3.33 -4.62
N PHE A 19 -2.88 2.68 -3.58
CA PHE A 19 -1.48 2.85 -3.20
C PHE A 19 -0.52 2.31 -4.26
N TYR A 20 -0.81 1.18 -4.86
CA TYR A 20 -0.02 0.67 -5.97
C TYR A 20 0.08 1.68 -7.11
N SER A 21 -1.04 2.28 -7.51
CA SER A 21 -1.09 3.28 -8.58
C SER A 21 -0.34 4.57 -8.22
N ILE A 22 -0.34 4.98 -6.94
CA ILE A 22 0.49 6.08 -6.46
C ILE A 22 1.98 5.73 -6.58
N TYR A 23 2.37 4.51 -6.19
CA TYR A 23 3.75 4.06 -6.32
C TYR A 23 4.20 3.98 -7.78
N GLU A 24 3.34 3.55 -8.72
CA GLU A 24 3.64 3.61 -10.16
C GLU A 24 3.99 5.04 -10.62
N CYS A 25 3.27 6.06 -10.11
CA CYS A 25 3.57 7.46 -10.40
C CYS A 25 4.88 7.91 -9.71
N MET A 26 5.04 7.60 -8.42
CA MET A 26 6.22 8.04 -7.65
C MET A 26 7.52 7.45 -8.17
N ILE A 27 7.53 6.20 -8.59
CA ILE A 27 8.73 5.53 -9.14
C ILE A 27 9.24 6.23 -10.40
N LYS A 28 8.34 6.81 -11.20
CA LYS A 28 8.70 7.54 -12.42
C LYS A 28 9.31 8.92 -12.13
N HIS A 29 8.85 9.58 -11.07
CA HIS A 29 9.08 11.01 -10.88
C HIS A 29 9.96 11.36 -9.68
N PHE A 30 10.13 10.46 -8.71
CA PHE A 30 10.82 10.76 -7.48
C PHE A 30 12.22 10.15 -7.45
N ASP A 31 13.24 10.99 -7.25
CA ASP A 31 14.65 10.56 -7.21
C ASP A 31 14.93 9.47 -6.19
N ARG A 32 14.19 9.44 -5.06
CA ARG A 32 14.34 8.39 -4.04
C ARG A 32 14.04 6.98 -4.57
N PHE A 33 13.28 6.87 -5.65
CA PHE A 33 12.95 5.60 -6.30
C PHE A 33 13.78 5.32 -7.56
N LYS A 34 14.83 6.11 -7.80
CA LYS A 34 15.75 5.87 -8.91
C LYS A 34 16.35 4.47 -8.80
N ASN A 35 16.29 3.70 -9.88
CA ASN A 35 16.69 2.29 -9.94
C ASN A 35 15.82 1.34 -9.08
N MET A 36 14.59 1.73 -8.77
CA MET A 36 13.60 0.89 -8.10
C MET A 36 12.51 0.45 -9.08
N GLU A 37 11.90 -0.67 -8.79
CA GLU A 37 10.76 -1.23 -9.50
C GLU A 37 9.70 -1.71 -8.51
N LEU A 38 8.46 -1.83 -8.98
CA LEU A 38 7.36 -2.46 -8.24
C LEU A 38 7.25 -3.92 -8.62
N ASP A 39 7.04 -4.78 -7.61
CA ASP A 39 6.52 -6.12 -7.88
C ASP A 39 5.10 -6.00 -8.47
N SER A 40 4.72 -6.94 -9.33
CA SER A 40 3.39 -6.89 -9.98
C SER A 40 2.25 -7.00 -8.96
N LEU A 41 1.22 -6.17 -9.13
CA LEU A 41 0.00 -6.25 -8.35
C LEU A 41 -0.74 -7.57 -8.67
N GLY A 42 -1.08 -8.34 -7.64
CA GLY A 42 -2.00 -9.45 -7.81
C GLY A 42 -1.41 -10.74 -8.41
N SER A 43 -0.11 -10.99 -8.29
CA SER A 43 0.44 -12.32 -8.61
C SER A 43 0.00 -13.40 -7.62
N HIS A 44 -1.33 -13.40 -7.27
CA HIS A 44 -1.92 -14.42 -6.39
C HIS A 44 -1.77 -15.84 -6.97
N ASN A 45 -1.49 -15.98 -8.25
CA ASN A 45 -1.30 -17.24 -8.96
C ASN A 45 0.12 -17.52 -9.45
N SER A 46 1.10 -16.60 -9.19
CA SER A 46 2.47 -16.87 -9.60
C SER A 46 3.22 -17.68 -8.56
N SER A 47 4.13 -18.54 -9.02
CA SER A 47 5.03 -19.37 -8.22
C SER A 47 5.96 -18.59 -7.28
N ASP A 48 6.01 -17.28 -7.39
CA ASP A 48 6.76 -16.38 -6.51
C ASP A 48 5.97 -16.06 -5.24
N ARG A 49 5.81 -17.07 -4.40
CA ARG A 49 5.21 -16.92 -3.06
C ARG A 49 5.98 -15.95 -2.15
N SER A 50 7.25 -15.71 -2.44
CA SER A 50 8.13 -14.90 -1.57
C SER A 50 7.74 -13.41 -1.46
N SER A 51 7.18 -12.80 -2.52
CA SER A 51 6.76 -11.39 -2.47
C SER A 51 5.47 -11.19 -1.69
N LYS A 52 4.54 -12.14 -1.74
CA LYS A 52 3.26 -12.11 -1.00
C LYS A 52 3.40 -12.27 0.51
N GLU A 53 4.41 -13.04 0.91
CA GLU A 53 4.71 -13.21 2.32
C GLU A 53 5.23 -11.92 2.93
N THR A 54 5.71 -10.95 2.11
CA THR A 54 6.31 -9.72 2.60
C THR A 54 5.30 -8.59 2.78
N GLY A 55 4.40 -8.34 1.83
CA GLY A 55 3.36 -7.30 1.92
C GLY A 55 2.55 -7.14 0.63
N ASP A 56 1.55 -6.25 0.64
CA ASP A 56 0.64 -6.03 -0.50
C ASP A 56 1.32 -5.28 -1.66
N ILE A 57 2.27 -4.40 -1.34
CA ILE A 57 3.06 -3.65 -2.32
C ILE A 57 4.53 -3.75 -1.91
N VAL A 58 5.38 -4.15 -2.84
CA VAL A 58 6.82 -4.31 -2.62
C VAL A 58 7.59 -3.52 -3.66
N VAL A 59 8.50 -2.68 -3.18
CA VAL A 59 9.45 -1.93 -4.02
C VAL A 59 10.82 -2.57 -3.89
N ARG A 60 11.45 -2.88 -5.03
CA ARG A 60 12.76 -3.53 -5.09
C ARG A 60 13.77 -2.70 -5.85
N ASN A 61 15.04 -2.92 -5.53
CA ASN A 61 16.12 -2.44 -6.36
C ASN A 61 16.21 -3.30 -7.64
N ILE A 62 16.23 -2.64 -8.81
CA ILE A 62 16.24 -3.32 -10.12
C ILE A 62 17.45 -4.25 -10.27
N LYS A 63 18.63 -3.84 -9.76
CA LYS A 63 19.89 -4.57 -9.94
C LYS A 63 20.08 -5.68 -8.93
N THR A 64 19.93 -5.37 -7.64
CA THR A 64 20.21 -6.32 -6.55
C THR A 64 19.01 -7.19 -6.20
N LYS A 65 17.80 -6.78 -6.63
CA LYS A 65 16.52 -7.40 -6.26
C LYS A 65 16.17 -7.32 -4.76
N ASP A 66 16.98 -6.62 -4.00
CA ASP A 66 16.70 -6.38 -2.57
C ASP A 66 15.40 -5.60 -2.39
N ILE A 67 14.67 -5.92 -1.35
CA ILE A 67 13.48 -5.18 -0.97
C ILE A 67 13.90 -3.85 -0.37
N TYR A 68 13.37 -2.75 -0.91
CA TYR A 68 13.63 -1.39 -0.44
C TYR A 68 12.52 -0.88 0.47
N GLU A 69 11.27 -1.09 0.07
CA GLU A 69 10.09 -0.58 0.78
C GLU A 69 8.91 -1.56 0.65
N VAL A 70 8.14 -1.69 1.71
CA VAL A 70 6.96 -2.57 1.77
C VAL A 70 5.76 -1.78 2.26
N VAL A 71 4.59 -2.05 1.69
CA VAL A 71 3.31 -1.52 2.18
C VAL A 71 2.36 -2.67 2.42
N GLU A 72 1.79 -2.71 3.61
CA GLU A 72 0.71 -3.59 4.01
C GLU A 72 -0.55 -2.77 4.29
N VAL A 73 -1.67 -3.13 3.67
CA VAL A 73 -2.94 -2.41 3.77
C VAL A 73 -3.95 -3.24 4.55
N LYS A 74 -4.51 -2.67 5.60
CA LYS A 74 -5.49 -3.32 6.49
C LYS A 74 -6.82 -2.57 6.41
N PHE A 75 -7.81 -3.19 5.78
CA PHE A 75 -9.15 -2.61 5.68
C PHE A 75 -10.01 -3.08 6.87
N ASP A 76 -10.58 -2.12 7.62
CA ASP A 76 -11.41 -2.35 8.82
C ASP A 76 -10.74 -3.17 9.94
N ILE A 77 -9.40 -3.14 10.00
CA ILE A 77 -8.65 -3.84 11.04
C ILE A 77 -7.85 -2.81 11.84
N LYS A 78 -8.04 -2.75 13.15
CA LYS A 78 -7.25 -1.89 14.04
C LYS A 78 -5.81 -2.37 14.09
N PRO A 79 -4.81 -1.48 13.87
CA PRO A 79 -3.42 -1.84 14.06
C PRO A 79 -3.12 -2.25 15.50
N THR A 80 -2.29 -3.28 15.67
CA THR A 80 -1.81 -3.77 16.96
C THR A 80 -0.28 -3.91 16.93
N HIS A 81 0.34 -3.96 18.11
CA HIS A 81 1.78 -4.20 18.21
C HIS A 81 2.19 -5.55 17.60
N LEU A 82 1.30 -6.57 17.64
CA LEU A 82 1.56 -7.86 16.99
C LEU A 82 1.71 -7.74 15.47
N MET A 83 1.00 -6.79 14.83
CA MET A 83 1.19 -6.55 13.39
C MET A 83 2.58 -5.98 13.10
N VAL A 84 3.12 -5.17 14.02
CA VAL A 84 4.48 -4.64 13.93
C VAL A 84 5.50 -5.77 14.11
N ASP A 85 5.28 -6.69 15.06
CA ASP A 85 6.10 -7.90 15.22
C ASP A 85 6.09 -8.77 13.96
N TYR A 86 4.90 -9.01 13.36
CA TYR A 86 4.80 -9.77 12.11
C TYR A 86 5.50 -9.07 10.94
N ALA A 87 5.43 -7.73 10.88
CA ALA A 87 6.18 -6.99 9.88
C ALA A 87 7.70 -7.19 10.05
N TYR A 88 8.19 -7.14 11.29
CA TYR A 88 9.60 -7.41 11.59
C TYR A 88 10.00 -8.84 11.21
N ASP A 89 9.19 -9.84 11.56
CA ASP A 89 9.45 -11.24 11.21
C ASP A 89 9.58 -11.46 9.69
N LYS A 90 8.82 -10.70 8.89
CA LYS A 90 8.90 -10.75 7.42
C LYS A 90 10.19 -10.16 6.86
N ILE A 91 10.76 -9.17 7.51
CA ILE A 91 11.88 -8.39 6.98
C ILE A 91 13.23 -8.65 7.66
N LYS A 92 13.27 -9.26 8.84
CA LYS A 92 14.48 -9.44 9.63
C LYS A 92 15.62 -10.19 8.91
N TYR A 93 15.31 -10.94 7.87
CA TYR A 93 16.28 -11.63 7.03
C TYR A 93 16.64 -10.85 5.74
N ASN A 94 16.06 -9.65 5.54
CA ASN A 94 16.26 -8.77 4.38
C ASN A 94 16.93 -7.46 4.81
N ASN A 95 18.25 -7.44 4.86
CA ASN A 95 19.05 -6.33 5.45
C ASN A 95 18.91 -4.96 4.76
N ASN A 96 18.10 -4.82 3.71
CA ASN A 96 18.01 -3.59 2.93
C ASN A 96 16.63 -2.92 2.98
N VAL A 97 15.67 -3.45 3.76
CA VAL A 97 14.34 -2.84 3.89
C VAL A 97 14.45 -1.54 4.68
N GLN A 98 14.25 -0.42 3.99
CA GLN A 98 14.35 0.91 4.60
C GLN A 98 13.07 1.33 5.31
N ARG A 99 11.91 0.95 4.75
CA ARG A 99 10.59 1.31 5.29
C ARG A 99 9.59 0.19 5.16
N TYR A 100 8.77 0.04 6.18
CA TYR A 100 7.62 -0.85 6.19
C TYR A 100 6.38 -0.10 6.65
N TYR A 101 5.39 0.05 5.78
CA TYR A 101 4.15 0.74 6.08
C TYR A 101 3.05 -0.26 6.45
N ILE A 102 2.37 -0.01 7.56
CA ILE A 102 1.12 -0.67 7.94
C ILE A 102 0.03 0.41 7.88
N LEU A 103 -0.79 0.36 6.83
CA LEU A 103 -1.81 1.36 6.55
C LEU A 103 -3.19 0.78 6.85
N SER A 104 -3.96 1.45 7.70
CA SER A 104 -5.30 0.99 8.08
C SER A 104 -6.38 2.06 7.93
N THR A 105 -7.64 1.64 7.69
CA THR A 105 -8.81 2.51 7.80
C THR A 105 -9.21 2.76 9.26
N ALA A 106 -8.84 1.85 10.16
CA ALA A 106 -9.13 1.94 11.59
C ALA A 106 -7.91 2.50 12.36
N ARG A 107 -8.17 3.21 13.46
CA ARG A 107 -7.12 3.69 14.36
C ARG A 107 -6.82 2.65 15.45
N PRO A 108 -5.56 2.55 15.90
CA PRO A 108 -5.24 1.71 17.05
C PRO A 108 -5.93 2.24 18.31
N ASP A 109 -6.20 1.36 19.26
CA ASP A 109 -6.62 1.75 20.59
C ASP A 109 -5.48 2.43 21.34
N LEU A 110 -5.76 3.32 22.32
CA LEU A 110 -4.75 4.08 23.05
C LEU A 110 -3.72 3.20 23.77
N GLU A 111 -4.17 2.06 24.32
CA GLU A 111 -3.26 1.10 24.97
C GLU A 111 -2.32 0.42 23.96
N GLU A 112 -2.79 0.16 22.75
CA GLU A 112 -1.99 -0.42 21.69
C GLU A 112 -0.99 0.59 21.11
N LEU A 113 -1.35 1.87 21.08
CA LEU A 113 -0.50 2.91 20.48
C LEU A 113 0.88 2.98 21.15
N ASN A 114 0.95 2.91 22.47
CA ASN A 114 2.23 2.91 23.18
C ASN A 114 3.06 1.66 22.85
N LYS A 115 2.44 0.48 22.86
CA LYS A 115 3.12 -0.78 22.51
C LYS A 115 3.61 -0.78 21.06
N ILE A 116 2.81 -0.21 20.14
CA ILE A 116 3.19 -0.02 18.72
C ILE A 116 4.44 0.85 18.63
N ASN A 117 4.46 2.01 19.31
CA ASN A 117 5.58 2.93 19.28
C ASN A 117 6.85 2.32 19.88
N ASP A 118 6.74 1.64 21.02
CA ASP A 118 7.87 0.96 21.66
C ASP A 118 8.49 -0.08 20.71
N LYS A 119 7.62 -0.85 20.02
CA LYS A 119 8.08 -1.88 19.07
C LYS A 119 8.70 -1.28 17.80
N ILE A 120 8.16 -0.19 17.28
CA ILE A 120 8.74 0.56 16.15
C ILE A 120 10.15 1.05 16.51
N ASP A 121 10.32 1.61 17.70
CA ASP A 121 11.60 2.10 18.18
C ASP A 121 12.63 0.95 18.37
N GLU A 122 12.18 -0.20 18.87
CA GLU A 122 13.00 -1.40 19.00
C GLU A 122 13.52 -1.87 17.64
N ILE A 123 12.61 -2.04 16.66
CA ILE A 123 12.97 -2.46 15.30
C ILE A 123 13.92 -1.48 14.64
N TYR A 124 13.69 -0.18 14.80
CA TYR A 124 14.57 0.84 14.23
C TYR A 124 15.98 0.77 14.83
N LYS A 125 16.10 0.61 16.14
CA LYS A 125 17.40 0.51 16.83
C LYS A 125 18.16 -0.75 16.46
N GLU A 126 17.45 -1.88 16.36
CA GLU A 126 18.06 -3.17 16.10
C GLU A 126 18.40 -3.39 14.63
N TYR A 127 17.52 -2.92 13.74
CA TYR A 127 17.53 -3.30 12.34
C TYR A 127 17.68 -2.12 11.37
N GLY A 128 17.37 -0.91 11.79
CA GLY A 128 17.42 0.30 10.96
C GLY A 128 16.22 0.49 10.03
N CYS A 129 15.23 -0.41 10.02
CA CYS A 129 14.02 -0.24 9.24
C CYS A 129 13.04 0.69 9.93
N GLN A 130 12.54 1.67 9.19
CA GLN A 130 11.50 2.58 9.67
C GLN A 130 10.12 1.95 9.45
N VAL A 131 9.52 1.40 10.52
CA VAL A 131 8.12 0.95 10.48
C VAL A 131 7.19 2.14 10.70
N ILE A 132 6.16 2.27 9.86
CA ILE A 132 5.22 3.40 9.87
C ILE A 132 3.80 2.86 9.93
N VAL A 133 3.11 3.10 11.04
CA VAL A 133 1.69 2.76 11.21
C VAL A 133 0.86 4.03 11.02
N ASN A 134 0.00 4.08 9.99
CA ASN A 134 -0.75 5.29 9.65
C ASN A 134 -2.13 4.98 9.07
N GLY A 135 -2.97 6.03 8.97
CA GLY A 135 -4.27 5.98 8.32
C GLY A 135 -4.17 5.91 6.79
N ILE A 136 -4.98 5.07 6.16
CA ILE A 136 -5.06 4.94 4.69
C ILE A 136 -5.39 6.30 4.06
N PHE A 137 -6.44 6.98 4.53
CA PHE A 137 -6.89 8.24 3.91
C PHE A 137 -5.91 9.40 4.09
N ASP A 138 -5.27 9.47 5.24
CA ASP A 138 -4.27 10.51 5.51
C ASP A 138 -3.03 10.30 4.65
N SER A 139 -2.59 9.03 4.51
CA SER A 139 -1.48 8.66 3.64
C SER A 139 -1.80 8.90 2.15
N LEU A 140 -3.00 8.53 1.68
CA LEU A 140 -3.45 8.81 0.31
C LEU A 140 -3.45 10.30 0.01
N LYS A 141 -4.04 11.12 0.88
CA LYS A 141 -4.06 12.58 0.72
C LYS A 141 -2.65 13.16 0.67
N TYR A 142 -1.76 12.67 1.52
CA TYR A 142 -0.37 13.12 1.55
C TYR A 142 0.33 12.80 0.23
N TYR A 143 0.29 11.55 -0.22
CA TYR A 143 0.97 11.14 -1.44
C TYR A 143 0.39 11.81 -2.70
N LEU A 144 -0.94 11.95 -2.78
CA LEU A 144 -1.57 12.66 -3.90
C LEU A 144 -1.14 14.12 -4.02
N ARG A 145 -0.86 14.78 -2.89
CA ARG A 145 -0.33 16.17 -2.89
C ARG A 145 1.11 16.27 -3.35
N LEU A 146 1.88 15.20 -3.26
CA LEU A 146 3.26 15.15 -3.74
C LEU A 146 3.34 14.95 -5.26
N LEU A 147 2.29 14.42 -5.88
CA LEU A 147 2.24 14.26 -7.34
C LEU A 147 2.00 15.62 -8.00
N THR A 148 2.82 15.93 -9.00
CA THR A 148 2.65 17.16 -9.81
C THR A 148 1.44 17.08 -10.73
N ASN A 149 1.03 15.87 -11.10
CA ASN A 149 -0.12 15.62 -11.97
C ASN A 149 -1.02 14.52 -11.39
N SER A 150 -2.18 14.91 -10.87
CA SER A 150 -3.18 13.98 -10.35
C SER A 150 -3.86 13.13 -11.43
N ASP A 151 -3.87 13.56 -12.69
CA ASP A 151 -4.50 12.83 -13.79
C ASP A 151 -3.72 11.56 -14.15
N GLU A 152 -2.39 11.58 -13.95
CA GLU A 152 -1.58 10.37 -14.08
C GLU A 152 -2.01 9.31 -13.06
N PHE A 153 -2.22 9.70 -11.81
CA PHE A 153 -2.74 8.79 -10.79
C PHE A 153 -4.11 8.22 -11.18
N LEU A 154 -5.04 9.08 -11.64
CA LEU A 154 -6.37 8.62 -12.06
C LEU A 154 -6.28 7.62 -13.22
N THR A 155 -5.38 7.85 -14.16
CA THR A 155 -5.12 6.94 -15.28
C THR A 155 -4.58 5.60 -14.80
N CYS A 156 -3.55 5.60 -13.95
CA CYS A 156 -2.97 4.40 -13.37
C CYS A 156 -4.00 3.63 -12.53
N TYR A 157 -4.74 4.33 -11.67
CA TYR A 157 -5.75 3.71 -10.81
C TYR A 157 -6.87 3.07 -11.64
N THR A 158 -7.39 3.77 -12.65
CA THR A 158 -8.43 3.24 -13.54
C THR A 158 -7.94 1.98 -14.26
N LYS A 159 -6.72 2.02 -14.82
CA LYS A 159 -6.11 0.87 -15.49
C LYS A 159 -5.99 -0.34 -14.56
N ASN A 160 -5.42 -0.14 -13.38
CA ASN A 160 -5.19 -1.22 -12.42
C ASN A 160 -6.49 -1.79 -11.86
N LEU A 161 -7.49 -0.92 -11.61
CA LEU A 161 -8.82 -1.33 -11.17
C LEU A 161 -9.53 -2.17 -12.22
N GLN A 162 -9.48 -1.78 -13.50
CA GLN A 162 -10.09 -2.54 -14.59
C GLN A 162 -9.41 -3.89 -14.82
N ALA A 163 -8.08 -3.96 -14.70
CA ALA A 163 -7.29 -5.17 -14.87
C ALA A 163 -7.39 -6.16 -13.69
N ASN A 164 -7.84 -5.70 -12.52
CA ASN A 164 -7.89 -6.57 -11.35
C ASN A 164 -9.06 -7.55 -11.44
N GLU A 165 -8.75 -8.86 -11.33
CA GLU A 165 -9.71 -9.95 -11.45
C GLU A 165 -10.46 -10.26 -10.15
N GLU A 166 -9.94 -9.79 -9.00
CA GLU A 166 -10.58 -10.00 -7.69
C GLU A 166 -11.72 -9.00 -7.45
N LEU A 167 -11.82 -7.95 -8.27
CA LEU A 167 -12.87 -6.95 -8.20
C LEU A 167 -14.09 -7.32 -9.05
N ASP A 168 -15.23 -7.32 -8.41
CA ASP A 168 -16.51 -7.46 -9.10
C ASP A 168 -16.84 -6.23 -9.94
N TYR A 169 -17.75 -6.43 -10.91
CA TYR A 169 -18.24 -5.39 -11.82
C TYR A 169 -18.82 -4.17 -11.10
N GLU A 170 -19.45 -4.36 -9.93
CA GLU A 170 -19.98 -3.28 -9.10
C GLU A 170 -18.93 -2.23 -8.74
N HIS A 171 -17.72 -2.66 -8.36
CA HIS A 171 -16.62 -1.75 -8.02
C HIS A 171 -16.17 -0.92 -9.22
N LYS A 172 -16.07 -1.56 -10.39
CA LYS A 172 -15.63 -0.94 -11.66
C LYS A 172 -16.66 0.09 -12.15
N ILE A 173 -17.96 -0.22 -12.09
CA ILE A 173 -19.02 0.72 -12.43
C ILE A 173 -19.06 1.90 -11.46
N SER A 174 -18.95 1.65 -10.17
CA SER A 174 -18.92 2.71 -9.17
C SER A 174 -17.81 3.73 -9.45
N TRP A 175 -16.63 3.25 -9.84
CA TRP A 175 -15.52 4.12 -10.23
C TRP A 175 -15.83 4.92 -11.51
N ASN A 176 -16.34 4.27 -12.54
CA ASN A 176 -16.67 4.95 -13.81
C ASN A 176 -17.66 6.10 -13.59
N ARG A 177 -18.71 5.90 -12.77
CA ARG A 177 -19.66 6.95 -12.41
C ARG A 177 -18.99 8.14 -11.72
N ILE A 178 -18.00 7.89 -10.82
CA ILE A 178 -17.27 8.97 -10.16
C ILE A 178 -16.45 9.78 -11.16
N VAL A 179 -15.81 9.11 -12.13
CA VAL A 179 -14.98 9.77 -13.13
C VAL A 179 -15.84 10.54 -14.14
N GLU A 180 -16.99 10.01 -14.53
CA GLU A 180 -17.94 10.67 -15.44
C GLU A 180 -18.49 11.95 -14.82
N ASN A 181 -18.99 11.89 -13.57
CA ASN A 181 -19.53 13.07 -12.86
C ASN A 181 -18.49 14.19 -12.69
N ARG A 182 -17.20 13.86 -12.65
CA ARG A 182 -16.13 14.88 -12.55
C ARG A 182 -15.88 15.64 -13.86
N LYS A 183 -16.30 15.10 -15.01
CA LYS A 183 -16.13 15.77 -16.31
C LYS A 183 -17.19 16.84 -16.57
N ASP A 184 -18.27 16.80 -15.80
CA ASP A 184 -19.41 17.71 -15.93
C ASP A 184 -19.32 18.93 -14.98
N ASP A 185 -18.31 18.98 -14.09
CA ASP A 185 -17.92 20.10 -13.20
C ASP A 185 -16.71 20.89 -13.77
#